data_9c0c16a7807a93c1920756ccbbbe8a07
#
_entry.id   9c0c16a7807a93c1920756ccbbbe8a07
#
_cell.length_a   1.000
_cell.length_b   1.000
_cell.length_c   1.000
_cell.angle_alpha   90.00
_cell.angle_beta   90.00
_cell.angle_gamma   90.00
#
_symmetry.space_group_name_H-M   'P 1'
#
loop_
_entity.id
_entity.type
_entity.pdbx_description
1 polymer ?
#
loop_
_entity_poly.entity_id
_entity_poly.type
_entity_poly.pdbx_seq_one_letter_code
_entity_poly.pdbx_strand_id
1 'polypeptide(L)'
;MSTRNVTMVVNHKHYEDFTERMMDITPHSMAEYSKVNMYLHHDGYPEWQGVQLANWVKANPYQDSARVAAKLVHDHYYDSCYLYNNPNEIDHQYTYIIFCGECETLILCYDQYTDRQVFLMTPQEILNKYMEDMEYTDFANGETRNDKQYHVYASDSPKNVCNYSGLRSTKSYTD
;
A
#
# COMPACT_ATOMS: atom_id res chain seq x y z
N MET A 1 -17.45 -14.76 3.40
CA MET A 1 -17.80 -13.33 3.40
C MET A 1 -16.63 -12.59 2.79
N SER A 2 -16.91 -11.62 1.93
CA SER A 2 -15.86 -10.81 1.30
C SER A 2 -15.42 -9.73 2.30
N THR A 3 -14.13 -9.68 2.64
CA THR A 3 -13.58 -8.67 3.54
C THR A 3 -13.14 -7.47 2.73
N ARG A 4 -13.81 -6.36 2.95
CA ARG A 4 -13.58 -5.10 2.24
C ARG A 4 -12.47 -4.30 2.91
N ASN A 5 -11.71 -3.58 2.12
CA ASN A 5 -10.68 -2.70 2.66
C ASN A 5 -10.54 -1.39 1.88
N VAL A 6 -9.97 -0.40 2.54
CA VAL A 6 -9.53 0.85 1.94
C VAL A 6 -8.03 1.02 2.16
N THR A 7 -7.30 1.36 1.12
CA THR A 7 -5.89 1.72 1.21
C THR A 7 -5.72 3.22 0.97
N MET A 8 -5.12 3.89 1.93
CA MET A 8 -4.79 5.30 1.92
C MET A 8 -3.28 5.50 1.73
N VAL A 9 -2.88 6.59 1.10
CA VAL A 9 -1.46 6.96 0.99
C VAL A 9 -1.29 8.36 1.57
N VAL A 10 -0.43 8.48 2.57
CA VAL A 10 -0.19 9.70 3.35
C VAL A 10 1.32 10.00 3.38
N ASN A 11 1.71 11.27 3.39
CA ASN A 11 3.10 11.63 3.59
C ASN A 11 3.52 11.33 5.04
N HIS A 12 4.66 10.68 5.23
CA HIS A 12 5.20 10.28 6.53
C HIS A 12 5.33 11.46 7.52
N LYS A 13 5.55 12.66 7.02
CA LYS A 13 5.60 13.86 7.85
C LYS A 13 4.32 14.07 8.69
N HIS A 14 3.16 13.71 8.16
CA HIS A 14 1.92 13.82 8.94
C HIS A 14 1.87 12.81 10.08
N TYR A 15 2.45 11.61 9.89
CA TYR A 15 2.63 10.65 10.98
C TYR A 15 3.53 11.23 12.08
N GLU A 16 4.67 11.81 11.72
CA GLU A 16 5.60 12.45 12.65
C GLU A 16 4.94 13.61 13.40
N ASP A 17 4.28 14.53 12.68
CA ASP A 17 3.58 15.69 13.25
C ASP A 17 2.50 15.28 14.28
N PHE A 18 1.76 14.19 14.01
CA PHE A 18 0.73 13.67 14.92
C PHE A 18 1.36 13.00 16.15
N THR A 19 2.42 12.22 15.95
CA THR A 19 3.15 11.56 17.04
C THR A 19 3.78 12.58 17.99
N GLU A 20 4.42 13.62 17.45
CA GLU A 20 5.01 14.70 18.25
C GLU A 20 3.97 15.46 19.08
N ARG A 21 2.76 15.61 18.54
CA ARG A 21 1.65 16.29 19.23
C ARG A 21 0.84 15.35 20.13
N MET A 22 1.21 14.09 20.25
CA MET A 22 0.49 13.04 20.98
C MET A 22 -0.99 12.93 20.55
N MET A 23 -1.25 13.09 19.24
CA MET A 23 -2.58 12.95 18.65
C MET A 23 -2.81 11.52 18.17
N ASP A 24 -4.05 11.07 18.22
CA ASP A 24 -4.42 9.74 17.75
C ASP A 24 -4.31 9.64 16.22
N ILE A 25 -3.60 8.62 15.76
CA ILE A 25 -3.45 8.29 14.35
C ILE A 25 -4.51 7.26 13.99
N THR A 26 -5.58 7.72 13.40
CA THR A 26 -6.72 6.92 12.94
C THR A 26 -7.01 7.19 11.46
N PRO A 27 -7.76 6.31 10.77
CA PRO A 27 -8.20 6.60 9.41
C PRO A 27 -8.96 7.92 9.30
N HIS A 28 -9.76 8.26 10.31
CA HIS A 28 -10.51 9.50 10.36
C HIS A 28 -9.60 10.73 10.42
N SER A 29 -8.61 10.72 11.33
CA SER A 29 -7.69 11.85 11.49
C SER A 29 -6.74 12.02 10.29
N MET A 30 -6.45 10.93 9.55
CA MET A 30 -5.57 10.93 8.38
C MET A 30 -6.30 11.19 7.06
N ALA A 31 -7.64 11.17 7.03
CA ALA A 31 -8.43 11.27 5.80
C ALA A 31 -8.13 12.54 4.97
N GLU A 32 -7.96 13.68 5.63
CA GLU A 32 -7.69 14.97 4.96
C GLU A 32 -6.29 15.04 4.32
N TYR A 33 -5.33 14.22 4.80
CA TYR A 33 -3.95 14.18 4.30
C TYR A 33 -3.73 13.11 3.24
N SER A 34 -4.73 12.27 3.00
CA SER A 34 -4.64 11.18 2.04
C SER A 34 -4.55 11.68 0.60
N LYS A 35 -3.62 11.10 -0.17
CA LYS A 35 -3.47 11.36 -1.61
C LYS A 35 -4.40 10.48 -2.44
N VAL A 36 -4.87 9.35 -1.88
CA VAL A 36 -5.79 8.43 -2.50
C VAL A 36 -6.50 7.60 -1.43
N ASN A 37 -7.77 7.30 -1.68
CA ASN A 37 -8.56 6.35 -0.89
C ASN A 37 -9.02 5.26 -1.86
N MET A 38 -8.24 4.19 -1.96
CA MET A 38 -8.48 3.07 -2.87
C MET A 38 -9.23 1.95 -2.14
N TYR A 39 -10.45 1.68 -2.58
CA TYR A 39 -11.28 0.60 -2.04
C TYR A 39 -11.11 -0.67 -2.86
N LEU A 40 -10.97 -1.80 -2.17
CA LEU A 40 -11.01 -3.15 -2.73
C LEU A 40 -12.07 -3.98 -2.02
N HIS A 41 -12.84 -4.75 -2.81
CA HIS A 41 -14.02 -5.47 -2.31
C HIS A 41 -13.68 -6.82 -1.66
N HIS A 42 -12.51 -7.38 -1.90
CA HIS A 42 -12.12 -8.73 -1.48
C HIS A 42 -10.79 -8.75 -0.74
N ASP A 43 -10.59 -9.83 0.02
CA ASP A 43 -9.32 -10.23 0.62
C ASP A 43 -8.61 -9.17 1.47
N GLY A 44 -9.41 -8.32 2.17
CA GLY A 44 -8.90 -7.22 2.97
C GLY A 44 -8.24 -7.62 4.30
N TYR A 45 -8.01 -8.89 4.58
CA TYR A 45 -7.40 -9.37 5.83
C TYR A 45 -5.94 -8.95 5.98
N PRO A 46 -5.48 -8.73 7.24
CA PRO A 46 -4.08 -8.36 7.49
C PRO A 46 -3.05 -9.33 6.93
N GLU A 47 -3.29 -10.62 7.04
CA GLU A 47 -2.43 -11.69 6.53
C GLU A 47 -2.43 -11.82 5.01
N TRP A 48 -3.38 -11.20 4.33
CA TRP A 48 -3.41 -11.15 2.87
C TRP A 48 -3.10 -9.75 2.34
N GLN A 49 -4.01 -8.78 2.50
CA GLN A 49 -3.83 -7.43 1.97
C GLN A 49 -2.60 -6.72 2.59
N GLY A 50 -2.35 -6.93 3.90
CA GLY A 50 -1.17 -6.39 4.56
C GLY A 50 0.13 -6.90 3.93
N VAL A 51 0.21 -8.21 3.65
CA VAL A 51 1.35 -8.84 2.98
C VAL A 51 1.50 -8.37 1.53
N GLN A 52 0.39 -8.24 0.79
CA GLN A 52 0.41 -7.73 -0.58
C GLN A 52 0.94 -6.29 -0.63
N LEU A 53 0.45 -5.41 0.24
CA LEU A 53 0.92 -4.03 0.32
C LEU A 53 2.39 -3.95 0.75
N ALA A 54 2.82 -4.78 1.71
CA ALA A 54 4.22 -4.83 2.14
C ALA A 54 5.17 -5.25 1.01
N ASN A 55 4.81 -6.28 0.24
CA ASN A 55 5.56 -6.71 -0.93
C ASN A 55 5.57 -5.62 -2.02
N TRP A 56 4.41 -5.00 -2.28
CA TRP A 56 4.28 -3.96 -3.27
C TRP A 56 5.15 -2.74 -2.92
N VAL A 57 5.13 -2.26 -1.66
CA VAL A 57 5.96 -1.15 -1.18
C VAL A 57 7.44 -1.47 -1.33
N LYS A 58 7.88 -2.68 -0.98
CA LYS A 58 9.29 -3.09 -1.15
C LYS A 58 9.73 -3.10 -2.62
N ALA A 59 8.84 -3.50 -3.52
CA ALA A 59 9.10 -3.48 -4.96
C ALA A 59 9.07 -2.07 -5.56
N ASN A 60 8.42 -1.12 -4.88
CA ASN A 60 8.22 0.25 -5.32
C ASN A 60 8.71 1.26 -4.27
N PRO A 61 10.01 1.39 -4.03
CA PRO A 61 10.58 2.21 -2.95
C PRO A 61 10.54 3.71 -3.27
N TYR A 62 9.33 4.24 -3.53
CA TYR A 62 9.14 5.66 -3.76
C TYR A 62 8.90 6.38 -2.42
N GLN A 63 9.46 7.58 -2.31
CA GLN A 63 9.36 8.42 -1.12
C GLN A 63 8.23 9.45 -1.23
N ASP A 64 7.91 9.87 -2.45
CA ASP A 64 6.85 10.85 -2.71
C ASP A 64 5.47 10.20 -2.67
N SER A 65 4.63 10.64 -1.74
CA SER A 65 3.30 10.08 -1.51
C SER A 65 2.34 10.22 -2.72
N ALA A 66 2.47 11.27 -3.51
CA ALA A 66 1.62 11.43 -4.69
C ALA A 66 2.01 10.44 -5.79
N ARG A 67 3.32 10.18 -5.94
CA ARG A 67 3.83 9.16 -6.87
C ARG A 67 3.45 7.75 -6.43
N VAL A 68 3.55 7.47 -5.12
CA VAL A 68 3.10 6.19 -4.55
C VAL A 68 1.62 5.98 -4.80
N ALA A 69 0.79 6.99 -4.55
CA ALA A 69 -0.66 6.93 -4.78
C ALA A 69 -0.99 6.65 -6.25
N ALA A 70 -0.38 7.38 -7.18
CA ALA A 70 -0.58 7.17 -8.62
C ALA A 70 -0.17 5.76 -9.07
N LYS A 71 0.98 5.27 -8.60
CA LYS A 71 1.49 3.93 -8.93
C LYS A 71 0.61 2.84 -8.33
N LEU A 72 0.16 3.00 -7.09
CA LEU A 72 -0.73 2.07 -6.40
C LEU A 72 -2.03 1.87 -7.21
N VAL A 73 -2.67 2.97 -7.61
CA VAL A 73 -3.89 2.92 -8.43
C VAL A 73 -3.63 2.27 -9.78
N HIS A 74 -2.54 2.63 -10.45
CA HIS A 74 -2.17 2.04 -11.73
C HIS A 74 -2.01 0.52 -11.65
N ASP A 75 -1.31 0.04 -10.62
CA ASP A 75 -1.01 -1.39 -10.49
C ASP A 75 -2.24 -2.22 -10.08
N HIS A 76 -3.20 -1.61 -9.34
CA HIS A 76 -4.44 -2.27 -8.89
C HIS A 76 -5.66 -1.99 -9.78
N TYR A 77 -5.47 -1.32 -10.91
CA TYR A 77 -6.59 -0.97 -11.80
C TYR A 77 -7.41 -2.19 -12.25
N TYR A 78 -6.74 -3.31 -12.52
CA TYR A 78 -7.38 -4.55 -12.97
C TYR A 78 -8.02 -5.35 -11.82
N ASP A 79 -7.74 -5.01 -10.58
CA ASP A 79 -8.30 -5.68 -9.39
C ASP A 79 -9.67 -5.14 -8.99
N SER A 80 -10.34 -4.42 -9.91
CA SER A 80 -11.64 -3.78 -9.65
C SER A 80 -11.59 -2.82 -8.46
N CYS A 81 -10.55 -1.98 -8.41
CA CYS A 81 -10.45 -0.94 -7.39
C CYS A 81 -11.40 0.23 -7.68
N TYR A 82 -11.89 0.86 -6.63
CA TYR A 82 -12.68 2.07 -6.68
C TYR A 82 -11.99 3.17 -5.90
N LEU A 83 -12.10 4.41 -6.37
CA LEU A 83 -11.54 5.58 -5.70
C LEU A 83 -12.65 6.40 -5.05
N TYR A 84 -12.46 6.80 -3.81
CA TYR A 84 -13.40 7.60 -3.06
C TYR A 84 -12.76 8.87 -2.52
N ASN A 85 -13.55 9.92 -2.44
CA ASN A 85 -13.09 11.20 -1.89
C ASN A 85 -12.93 11.12 -0.37
N ASN A 86 -13.81 10.38 0.30
CA ASN A 86 -13.81 10.26 1.75
C ASN A 86 -13.86 8.78 2.14
N PRO A 87 -12.82 8.23 2.78
CA PRO A 87 -12.78 6.83 3.20
C PRO A 87 -13.80 6.50 4.29
N ASN A 88 -14.25 7.51 5.06
CA ASN A 88 -15.20 7.31 6.17
C ASN A 88 -16.65 7.09 5.70
N GLU A 89 -16.95 7.32 4.41
CA GLU A 89 -18.28 7.08 3.82
C GLU A 89 -18.45 5.66 3.26
N ILE A 90 -17.42 4.84 3.36
CA ILE A 90 -17.39 3.50 2.77
C ILE A 90 -17.55 2.46 3.87
N ASP A 91 -18.50 1.55 3.72
CA ASP A 91 -18.59 0.37 4.59
C ASP A 91 -17.47 -0.62 4.24
N HIS A 92 -16.47 -0.70 5.13
CA HIS A 92 -15.32 -1.59 4.99
C HIS A 92 -14.81 -2.00 6.37
N GLN A 93 -14.13 -3.14 6.44
CA GLN A 93 -13.62 -3.64 7.72
C GLN A 93 -12.22 -3.10 8.02
N TYR A 94 -11.30 -3.16 7.06
CA TYR A 94 -9.92 -2.74 7.29
C TYR A 94 -9.55 -1.49 6.51
N THR A 95 -8.86 -0.58 7.18
CA THR A 95 -8.15 0.53 6.52
C THR A 95 -6.65 0.31 6.63
N TYR A 96 -5.97 0.41 5.52
CA TYR A 96 -4.51 0.45 5.44
C TYR A 96 -4.06 1.86 5.14
N ILE A 97 -3.07 2.37 5.87
CA ILE A 97 -2.45 3.67 5.61
C ILE A 97 -0.97 3.45 5.35
N ILE A 98 -0.53 3.79 4.14
CA ILE A 98 0.88 3.76 3.76
C ILE A 98 1.45 5.16 4.01
N PHE A 99 2.30 5.30 5.03
CA PHE A 99 3.04 6.52 5.32
C PHE A 99 4.36 6.50 4.55
N CYS A 100 4.44 7.30 3.49
CA CYS A 100 5.62 7.37 2.62
C CYS A 100 6.56 8.49 3.07
N GLY A 101 7.83 8.18 3.30
CA GLY A 101 8.85 9.13 3.72
C GLY A 101 10.23 8.84 3.14
N GLU A 102 11.16 9.77 3.31
CA GLU A 102 12.53 9.64 2.82
C GLU A 102 13.33 8.59 3.60
N CYS A 103 13.08 8.48 4.89
CA CYS A 103 13.83 7.60 5.78
C CYS A 103 13.17 6.24 5.94
N GLU A 104 11.85 6.21 6.02
CA GLU A 104 11.10 5.01 6.34
C GLU A 104 9.70 5.05 5.71
N THR A 105 9.19 3.88 5.35
CA THR A 105 7.78 3.69 5.00
C THR A 105 7.15 2.80 6.05
N LEU A 106 6.06 3.26 6.66
CA LEU A 106 5.24 2.51 7.60
C LEU A 106 3.90 2.16 6.99
N ILE A 107 3.35 1.02 7.40
CA ILE A 107 1.99 0.61 7.05
C ILE A 107 1.21 0.42 8.35
N LEU A 108 0.13 1.18 8.49
CA LEU A 108 -0.85 0.99 9.55
C LEU A 108 -1.99 0.15 9.01
N CYS A 109 -2.44 -0.84 9.77
CA CYS A 109 -3.71 -1.53 9.59
C CYS A 109 -4.64 -1.21 10.75
N TYR A 110 -5.86 -0.80 10.42
CA TYR A 110 -6.90 -0.42 11.38
C TYR A 110 -8.18 -1.23 11.10
N ASP A 111 -8.73 -1.86 12.13
CA ASP A 111 -10.02 -2.55 12.05
C ASP A 111 -11.13 -1.57 12.46
N GLN A 112 -11.97 -1.19 11.49
CA GLN A 112 -13.06 -0.23 11.65
C GLN A 112 -14.20 -0.78 12.52
N TYR A 113 -14.40 -2.11 12.53
CA TYR A 113 -15.49 -2.71 13.31
C TYR A 113 -15.18 -2.81 14.80
N THR A 114 -13.91 -2.99 15.14
CA THR A 114 -13.46 -3.02 16.53
C THR A 114 -12.89 -1.69 17.02
N ASP A 115 -12.76 -0.73 16.11
CA ASP A 115 -12.16 0.59 16.34
C ASP A 115 -10.75 0.48 16.97
N ARG A 116 -9.89 -0.34 16.35
CA ARG A 116 -8.56 -0.63 16.88
C ARG A 116 -7.48 -0.71 15.79
N GLN A 117 -6.30 -0.22 16.17
CA GLN A 117 -5.10 -0.48 15.42
C GLN A 117 -4.73 -1.97 15.54
N VAL A 118 -4.62 -2.64 14.39
CA VAL A 118 -4.17 -4.05 14.30
C VAL A 118 -2.64 -4.10 14.32
N PHE A 119 -2.01 -3.24 13.52
CA PHE A 119 -0.56 -3.05 13.51
C PHE A 119 -0.17 -1.67 12.96
N LEU A 120 1.04 -1.24 13.29
CA LEU A 120 1.79 -0.18 12.64
C LEU A 120 3.22 -0.68 12.51
N MET A 121 3.65 -1.02 11.31
CA MET A 121 4.88 -1.77 11.05
C MET A 121 5.53 -1.32 9.76
N THR A 122 6.83 -1.55 9.65
CA THR A 122 7.54 -1.51 8.36
C THR A 122 7.08 -2.66 7.46
N PRO A 123 7.23 -2.55 6.14
CA PRO A 123 6.94 -3.65 5.22
C PRO A 123 7.67 -4.96 5.56
N GLN A 124 8.93 -4.86 6.05
CA GLN A 124 9.70 -6.04 6.42
C GLN A 124 9.14 -6.75 7.66
N GLU A 125 8.72 -6.00 8.67
CA GLU A 125 8.11 -6.57 9.88
C GLU A 125 6.78 -7.28 9.58
N ILE A 126 5.97 -6.72 8.66
CA ILE A 126 4.73 -7.36 8.23
C ILE A 126 5.03 -8.71 7.56
N LEU A 127 5.99 -8.74 6.64
CA LEU A 127 6.38 -9.98 5.96
C LEU A 127 6.91 -11.01 6.96
N ASN A 128 7.78 -10.63 7.87
CA ASN A 128 8.30 -11.53 8.89
C ASN A 128 7.15 -12.13 9.72
N LYS A 129 6.23 -11.27 10.20
CA LYS A 129 5.12 -11.72 11.04
C LYS A 129 4.17 -12.69 10.35
N TYR A 130 3.73 -12.39 9.12
CA TYR A 130 2.67 -13.15 8.48
C TYR A 130 3.17 -14.23 7.53
N MET A 131 4.40 -14.16 7.02
CA MET A 131 4.97 -15.23 6.19
C MET A 131 5.55 -16.37 7.02
N GLU A 132 6.12 -16.09 8.20
CA GLU A 132 6.56 -17.14 9.13
C GLU A 132 5.37 -17.98 9.61
N ASP A 133 4.24 -17.34 9.93
CA ASP A 133 3.01 -18.04 10.32
C ASP A 133 2.44 -18.91 9.17
N MET A 134 2.59 -18.50 7.93
CA MET A 134 2.11 -19.24 6.76
C MET A 134 2.94 -20.50 6.46
N GLU A 135 4.25 -20.44 6.60
CA GLU A 135 5.13 -21.61 6.45
C GLU A 135 4.84 -22.66 7.53
N TYR A 136 4.57 -22.23 8.76
CA TYR A 136 4.29 -23.14 9.88
C TYR A 136 2.94 -23.86 9.73
N THR A 137 1.91 -23.18 9.25
CA THR A 137 0.56 -23.79 9.07
C THR A 137 0.53 -24.78 7.89
N ASP A 138 1.28 -24.54 6.84
CA ASP A 138 1.36 -25.46 5.70
C ASP A 138 2.12 -26.75 6.05
N PHE A 139 3.15 -26.68 6.88
CA PHE A 139 3.88 -27.86 7.37
C PHE A 139 3.05 -28.73 8.32
N ALA A 140 2.20 -28.11 9.15
CA ALA A 140 1.39 -28.85 10.13
C ALA A 140 0.24 -29.66 9.50
N ASN A 141 -0.24 -29.27 8.32
CA ASN A 141 -1.36 -29.90 7.64
C ASN A 141 -0.96 -30.90 6.56
N GLY A 142 0.34 -31.08 6.26
CA GLY A 142 0.85 -32.05 5.29
C GLY A 142 0.40 -31.82 3.84
N GLU A 143 -0.25 -30.72 3.55
CA GLU A 143 -0.69 -30.33 2.22
C GLU A 143 0.32 -29.37 1.61
N THR A 144 1.17 -29.87 0.74
CA THR A 144 1.92 -29.04 -0.19
C THR A 144 0.94 -28.42 -1.18
N ARG A 145 0.34 -27.28 -0.81
CA ARG A 145 -0.45 -26.48 -1.74
C ARG A 145 0.47 -25.75 -2.72
N ASN A 146 0.80 -26.45 -3.80
CA ASN A 146 1.50 -25.87 -4.96
C ASN A 146 0.61 -24.94 -5.83
N ASP A 147 -0.62 -24.61 -5.41
CA ASP A 147 -1.62 -24.00 -6.29
C ASP A 147 -2.07 -22.59 -5.86
N LYS A 148 -1.54 -21.99 -4.80
CA LYS A 148 -1.68 -20.55 -4.63
C LYS A 148 -0.52 -19.86 -5.35
N GLN A 149 -0.71 -19.64 -6.66
CA GLN A 149 0.00 -18.58 -7.34
C GLN A 149 -0.33 -17.28 -6.60
N TYR A 150 0.51 -16.93 -5.62
CA TYR A 150 0.65 -15.57 -5.23
C TYR A 150 1.03 -14.84 -6.51
N HIS A 151 0.19 -13.95 -6.99
CA HIS A 151 0.64 -12.93 -7.90
C HIS A 151 1.62 -12.06 -7.11
N VAL A 152 2.80 -12.64 -6.82
CA VAL A 152 3.96 -11.84 -6.57
C VAL A 152 4.02 -10.96 -7.80
N TYR A 153 3.87 -9.66 -7.64
CA TYR A 153 4.24 -8.71 -8.68
C TYR A 153 5.75 -8.85 -8.88
N ALA A 154 6.15 -10.00 -9.42
CA ALA A 154 7.46 -10.18 -9.97
C ALA A 154 7.54 -9.16 -11.10
N SER A 155 8.51 -8.30 -11.02
CA SER A 155 8.85 -7.28 -11.98
C SER A 155 9.35 -7.88 -13.31
N ASP A 156 8.53 -8.72 -13.93
CA ASP A 156 8.69 -9.15 -15.31
C ASP A 156 8.01 -8.18 -16.29
N SER A 157 7.84 -6.93 -15.87
CA SER A 157 7.73 -5.85 -16.84
C SER A 157 9.03 -5.83 -17.62
N PRO A 158 8.99 -6.01 -18.96
CA PRO A 158 10.20 -5.88 -19.77
C PRO A 158 10.82 -4.53 -19.43
N LYS A 159 12.11 -4.53 -19.16
CA LYS A 159 12.90 -3.32 -18.94
C LYS A 159 12.84 -2.48 -20.22
N ASN A 160 11.74 -1.77 -20.41
CA ASN A 160 11.67 -0.65 -21.29
C ASN A 160 12.47 0.47 -20.62
N VAL A 161 13.78 0.35 -20.77
CA VAL A 161 14.70 1.47 -20.63
C VAL A 161 14.25 2.47 -21.67
N CYS A 162 13.39 3.41 -21.28
CA CYS A 162 13.22 4.62 -22.04
C CYS A 162 14.56 5.38 -21.99
N ASN A 163 15.41 5.06 -22.95
CA ASN A 163 16.56 5.90 -23.30
C ASN A 163 16.00 7.23 -23.78
N TYR A 164 15.78 8.16 -22.88
CA TYR A 164 15.70 9.58 -23.19
C TYR A 164 17.10 10.10 -23.46
N SER A 165 17.73 9.59 -24.54
CA SER A 165 18.89 10.21 -25.15
C SER A 165 18.42 11.00 -26.36
N GLY A 166 18.41 12.29 -26.21
CA GLY A 166 18.58 13.20 -27.34
C GLY A 166 17.31 13.68 -28.01
N LEU A 167 16.88 14.87 -27.66
CA LEU A 167 16.47 15.90 -28.62
C LEU A 167 16.54 17.28 -27.92
N ARG A 168 17.74 17.79 -27.75
CA ARG A 168 17.95 19.24 -27.70
C ARG A 168 17.95 19.74 -29.13
N SER A 169 16.82 20.17 -29.65
CA SER A 169 16.82 21.02 -30.82
C SER A 169 16.87 22.48 -30.35
N THR A 170 18.05 23.03 -30.37
CA THR A 170 18.27 24.49 -30.35
C THR A 170 17.72 25.07 -31.65
N LYS A 171 16.54 25.71 -31.59
CA LYS A 171 16.16 26.67 -32.61
C LYS A 171 16.73 28.02 -32.22
N SER A 172 17.82 28.42 -32.89
CA SER A 172 18.27 29.80 -32.95
C SER A 172 17.28 30.61 -33.77
N TYR A 173 16.67 31.62 -33.14
CA TYR A 173 16.05 32.72 -33.88
C TYR A 173 17.13 33.74 -34.15
N THR A 174 17.45 33.94 -35.42
CA THR A 174 18.12 35.13 -35.94
C THR A 174 17.14 35.85 -36.86
N ASP A 175 16.92 37.12 -36.50
CA ASP A 175 16.35 38.25 -37.27
C ASP A 175 15.02 38.06 -37.99
#